data_03a3ed28324a9f08621193c35f18c0ae
#
_entry.id   03a3ed28324a9f08621193c35f18c0ae
#
_cell.length_a   1.000
_cell.length_b   1.000
_cell.length_c   1.000
_cell.angle_alpha   90.00
_cell.angle_beta   90.00
_cell.angle_gamma   90.00
#
_symmetry.space_group_name_H-M   'P 1'
#
loop_
_entity.id
_entity.type
_entity.pdbx_description
1 polymer ?
#
loop_
_entity_poly.entity_id
_entity_poly.type
_entity_poly.pdbx_seq_one_letter_code
_entity_poly.pdbx_strand_id
1 'polypeptide(L)'
;IFDRLNTGKIPLTNAELIKAMFLQEGNFPSLSDEIKIKSEDYRTNVARQWDEIERKLQDPFFWDFIYDFNNVGMSYETRIEYLFDLLANKEKSNSDRFYFTFEFYDSLFQKNKENGNDAIEFVNKEWKRVRELIQTMQDWYDNKTYYHYIGYLISQGHSVNEIKNIQFPQDKDGKALPVPKKADFIKKLEELIRKQTSSYESKHLMKSQKGLTPTLLLFNVLTVLD
;
A
#
# COMPACT_ATOMS: atom_id res chain seq x y z
N ILE A 1 6.78 28.62 -2.15
CA ILE A 1 7.06 28.81 -3.59
C ILE A 1 6.04 28.05 -4.44
N PHE A 2 5.65 26.83 -4.10
CA PHE A 2 4.67 26.02 -4.86
C PHE A 2 3.27 26.64 -4.91
N ASP A 3 2.81 27.28 -3.85
CA ASP A 3 1.48 27.92 -3.81
C ASP A 3 1.33 29.09 -4.80
N ARG A 4 2.43 29.78 -5.15
CA ARG A 4 2.40 30.89 -6.11
C ARG A 4 2.42 30.48 -7.58
N LEU A 5 2.89 29.28 -7.89
CA LEU A 5 2.96 28.77 -9.27
C LEU A 5 1.66 28.07 -9.70
N ASN A 6 0.80 27.74 -8.76
CA ASN A 6 -0.39 26.91 -8.99
C ASN A 6 -1.71 27.71 -9.00
N THR A 7 -1.67 29.04 -8.95
CA THR A 7 -2.90 29.84 -9.01
C THR A 7 -3.55 29.72 -10.41
N GLY A 8 -4.54 28.82 -10.52
CA GLY A 8 -5.28 28.56 -11.75
C GLY A 8 -4.94 27.26 -12.50
N LYS A 9 -4.05 26.41 -11.96
CA LYS A 9 -3.78 25.08 -12.50
C LYS A 9 -4.36 23.99 -11.56
N ILE A 10 -4.70 22.84 -12.11
CA ILE A 10 -5.04 21.65 -11.34
C ILE A 10 -3.84 21.33 -10.45
N PRO A 11 -4.02 21.19 -9.11
CA PRO A 11 -2.91 20.87 -8.21
C PRO A 11 -2.34 19.49 -8.54
N LEU A 12 -1.01 19.36 -8.51
CA LEU A 12 -0.35 18.07 -8.69
C LEU A 12 -0.73 17.12 -7.54
N THR A 13 -0.93 15.85 -7.85
CA THR A 13 -1.15 14.78 -6.87
C THR A 13 0.12 14.48 -6.09
N ASN A 14 -0.01 13.85 -4.91
CA ASN A 14 1.17 13.39 -4.15
C ASN A 14 2.03 12.46 -4.99
N ALA A 15 1.42 11.55 -5.76
CA ALA A 15 2.14 10.63 -6.62
C ALA A 15 2.96 11.35 -7.69
N GLU A 16 2.43 12.39 -8.33
CA GLU A 16 3.15 13.19 -9.32
C GLU A 16 4.34 13.94 -8.70
N LEU A 17 4.16 14.49 -7.50
CA LEU A 17 5.23 15.15 -6.76
C LEU A 17 6.33 14.18 -6.34
N ILE A 18 5.96 12.99 -5.85
CA ILE A 18 6.91 11.92 -5.51
C ILE A 18 7.63 11.41 -6.75
N LYS A 19 6.91 11.20 -7.87
CA LYS A 19 7.52 10.81 -9.15
C LYS A 19 8.54 11.85 -9.61
N ALA A 20 8.19 13.13 -9.54
CA ALA A 20 9.10 14.21 -9.89
C ALA A 20 10.35 14.20 -9.00
N MET A 21 10.19 14.05 -7.68
CA MET A 21 11.31 13.96 -6.73
C MET A 21 12.22 12.76 -7.02
N PHE A 22 11.66 11.59 -7.31
CA PHE A 22 12.42 10.38 -7.60
C PHE A 22 13.15 10.42 -8.94
N LEU A 23 12.64 11.16 -9.92
CA LEU A 23 13.19 11.20 -11.28
C LEU A 23 13.92 12.51 -11.61
N GLN A 24 13.96 13.49 -10.68
CA GLN A 24 14.60 14.77 -10.93
C GLN A 24 16.11 14.63 -11.08
N GLU A 25 16.66 15.06 -12.22
CA GLU A 25 18.10 14.96 -12.53
C GLU A 25 18.99 15.66 -11.50
N GLY A 26 18.58 16.84 -11.01
CA GLY A 26 19.32 17.61 -10.01
C GLY A 26 19.47 16.94 -8.64
N ASN A 27 18.74 15.86 -8.37
CA ASN A 27 18.90 15.06 -7.17
C ASN A 27 20.04 14.04 -7.27
N PHE A 28 20.58 13.83 -8.49
CA PHE A 28 21.66 12.91 -8.77
C PHE A 28 22.93 13.72 -9.14
N PRO A 29 23.94 13.81 -8.24
CA PRO A 29 25.13 14.58 -8.54
C PRO A 29 25.86 13.99 -9.75
N SER A 30 26.17 14.83 -10.71
CA SER A 30 26.94 14.47 -11.90
C SER A 30 28.43 14.42 -11.53
N LEU A 31 28.91 13.23 -11.12
CA LEU A 31 30.30 13.05 -10.69
C LEU A 31 31.21 12.51 -11.79
N SER A 32 30.68 11.88 -12.80
CA SER A 32 31.41 11.42 -14.01
C SER A 32 30.41 10.99 -15.10
N ASP A 33 30.86 10.90 -16.34
CA ASP A 33 30.03 10.45 -17.46
C ASP A 33 29.46 9.03 -17.24
N GLU A 34 30.23 8.15 -16.61
CA GLU A 34 29.75 6.80 -16.26
C GLU A 34 28.61 6.80 -15.22
N ILE A 35 28.70 7.67 -14.21
CA ILE A 35 27.65 7.81 -13.18
C ILE A 35 26.40 8.45 -13.81
N LYS A 36 26.59 9.39 -14.73
CA LYS A 36 25.49 10.02 -15.45
C LYS A 36 24.70 9.01 -16.28
N ILE A 37 25.38 8.15 -17.05
CA ILE A 37 24.75 7.07 -17.83
C ILE A 37 23.98 6.12 -16.90
N LYS A 38 24.58 5.67 -15.81
CA LYS A 38 23.91 4.80 -14.82
C LYS A 38 22.68 5.46 -14.19
N SER A 39 22.71 6.76 -13.95
CA SER A 39 21.58 7.50 -13.38
C SER A 39 20.44 7.66 -14.39
N GLU A 40 20.74 7.84 -15.69
CA GLU A 40 19.74 7.88 -16.76
C GLU A 40 19.06 6.54 -16.96
N ASP A 41 19.84 5.46 -17.02
CA ASP A 41 19.31 4.09 -17.09
C ASP A 41 18.44 3.77 -15.87
N TYR A 42 18.87 4.18 -14.69
CA TYR A 42 18.12 4.00 -13.46
C TYR A 42 16.78 4.75 -13.48
N ARG A 43 16.78 6.04 -13.83
CA ARG A 43 15.56 6.86 -13.92
C ARG A 43 14.57 6.29 -14.94
N THR A 44 15.07 5.88 -16.11
CA THR A 44 14.28 5.26 -17.16
C THR A 44 13.64 3.95 -16.67
N ASN A 45 14.39 3.13 -15.93
CA ASN A 45 13.88 1.89 -15.35
C ASN A 45 12.80 2.13 -14.30
N VAL A 46 13.00 3.10 -13.39
CA VAL A 46 11.97 3.47 -12.39
C VAL A 46 10.72 4.00 -13.09
N ALA A 47 10.86 4.88 -14.09
CA ALA A 47 9.72 5.40 -14.85
C ALA A 47 8.91 4.28 -15.52
N ARG A 48 9.59 3.34 -16.19
CA ARG A 48 8.95 2.18 -16.84
C ARG A 48 8.21 1.30 -15.81
N GLN A 49 8.86 1.00 -14.69
CA GLN A 49 8.23 0.21 -13.61
C GLN A 49 7.03 0.95 -12.99
N TRP A 50 7.10 2.27 -12.87
CA TRP A 50 5.97 3.10 -12.42
C TRP A 50 4.76 2.89 -13.31
N ASP A 51 4.95 3.04 -14.62
CA ASP A 51 3.87 2.89 -15.59
C ASP A 51 3.31 1.45 -15.62
N GLU A 52 4.15 0.44 -15.39
CA GLU A 52 3.72 -0.95 -15.24
C GLU A 52 2.85 -1.16 -13.99
N ILE A 53 3.22 -0.55 -12.87
CA ILE A 53 2.43 -0.60 -11.63
C ILE A 53 1.10 0.11 -11.81
N GLU A 54 1.10 1.32 -12.37
CA GLU A 54 -0.15 2.05 -12.65
C GLU A 54 -1.10 1.23 -13.53
N ARG A 55 -0.58 0.58 -14.58
CA ARG A 55 -1.40 -0.27 -15.44
C ARG A 55 -2.00 -1.46 -14.69
N LYS A 56 -1.25 -2.10 -13.79
CA LYS A 56 -1.78 -3.18 -12.94
C LYS A 56 -2.90 -2.68 -12.02
N LEU A 57 -2.72 -1.52 -11.43
CA LEU A 57 -3.73 -0.91 -10.56
C LEU A 57 -4.99 -0.46 -11.31
N GLN A 58 -4.95 -0.32 -12.65
CA GLN A 58 -6.13 -0.04 -13.47
C GLN A 58 -7.04 -1.26 -13.65
N ASP A 59 -6.57 -2.49 -13.39
CA ASP A 59 -7.44 -3.66 -13.36
C ASP A 59 -8.50 -3.47 -12.26
N PRO A 60 -9.81 -3.44 -12.61
CA PRO A 60 -10.85 -3.16 -11.64
C PRO A 60 -10.98 -4.25 -10.57
N PHE A 61 -10.79 -5.52 -10.94
CA PHE A 61 -10.91 -6.64 -9.99
C PHE A 61 -9.75 -6.67 -9.01
N PHE A 62 -8.54 -6.41 -9.48
CA PHE A 62 -7.38 -6.29 -8.61
C PHE A 62 -7.50 -5.07 -7.70
N TRP A 63 -7.95 -3.92 -8.23
CA TRP A 63 -8.18 -2.71 -7.45
C TRP A 63 -9.21 -2.93 -6.34
N ASP A 64 -10.37 -3.49 -6.67
CA ASP A 64 -11.44 -3.74 -5.71
C ASP A 64 -11.02 -4.74 -4.61
N PHE A 65 -10.08 -5.65 -4.93
CA PHE A 65 -9.53 -6.58 -3.97
C PHE A 65 -8.60 -5.91 -2.94
N ILE A 66 -7.76 -4.96 -3.36
CA ILE A 66 -6.75 -4.34 -2.49
C ILE A 66 -7.21 -3.04 -1.84
N TYR A 67 -8.23 -2.39 -2.40
CA TYR A 67 -8.63 -1.06 -1.95
C TYR A 67 -9.56 -1.14 -0.74
N ASP A 68 -9.13 -0.50 0.36
CA ASP A 68 -9.91 -0.45 1.59
C ASP A 68 -10.85 0.76 1.59
N PHE A 69 -12.04 0.59 1.05
CA PHE A 69 -13.08 1.62 1.00
C PHE A 69 -13.50 2.14 2.38
N ASN A 70 -13.36 1.32 3.43
CA ASN A 70 -13.83 1.67 4.77
C ASN A 70 -12.84 2.58 5.51
N ASN A 71 -11.55 2.31 5.32
CA ASN A 71 -10.50 3.02 6.06
C ASN A 71 -9.98 4.25 5.31
N VAL A 72 -9.90 4.23 3.98
CA VAL A 72 -9.30 5.33 3.23
C VAL A 72 -10.35 6.35 2.80
N GLY A 73 -11.51 5.91 2.30
CA GLY A 73 -12.64 6.79 1.91
C GLY A 73 -12.29 7.85 0.87
N MET A 74 -11.15 7.71 0.19
CA MET A 74 -10.60 8.69 -0.74
C MET A 74 -10.70 8.16 -2.17
N SER A 75 -11.04 9.04 -3.11
CA SER A 75 -10.85 8.76 -4.52
C SER A 75 -9.42 9.14 -4.91
N TYR A 76 -8.74 8.30 -5.68
CA TYR A 76 -7.40 8.56 -6.20
C TYR A 76 -7.47 8.92 -7.68
N GLU A 77 -6.91 10.07 -8.06
CA GLU A 77 -6.72 10.41 -9.47
C GLU A 77 -5.70 9.48 -10.13
N THR A 78 -4.63 9.15 -9.39
CA THR A 78 -3.64 8.14 -9.76
C THR A 78 -3.62 7.05 -8.70
N ARG A 79 -3.93 5.82 -9.09
CA ARG A 79 -4.08 4.70 -8.13
C ARG A 79 -2.78 4.31 -7.44
N ILE A 80 -1.62 4.62 -8.01
CA ILE A 80 -0.32 4.37 -7.38
C ILE A 80 -0.15 5.20 -6.10
N GLU A 81 -0.82 6.33 -5.94
CA GLU A 81 -0.81 7.13 -4.72
C GLU A 81 -1.23 6.31 -3.50
N TYR A 82 -2.19 5.40 -3.66
CA TYR A 82 -2.62 4.48 -2.60
C TYR A 82 -1.47 3.65 -2.02
N LEU A 83 -0.53 3.18 -2.86
CA LEU A 83 0.64 2.43 -2.36
C LEU A 83 1.56 3.32 -1.51
N PHE A 84 1.74 4.57 -1.90
CA PHE A 84 2.51 5.54 -1.13
C PHE A 84 1.82 5.89 0.18
N ASP A 85 0.50 6.07 0.18
CA ASP A 85 -0.30 6.30 1.38
C ASP A 85 -0.17 5.15 2.38
N LEU A 86 -0.24 3.90 1.91
CA LEU A 86 -0.03 2.72 2.75
C LEU A 86 1.38 2.67 3.36
N LEU A 87 2.41 2.99 2.57
CA LEU A 87 3.79 3.00 3.05
C LEU A 87 4.10 4.17 3.99
N ALA A 88 3.39 5.29 3.84
CA ALA A 88 3.44 6.43 4.75
C ALA A 88 2.57 6.24 6.00
N ASN A 89 1.84 5.12 6.12
CA ASN A 89 0.85 4.86 7.16
C ASN A 89 -0.18 6.00 7.29
N LYS A 90 -0.64 6.51 6.15
CA LYS A 90 -1.69 7.53 6.14
C LYS A 90 -2.99 6.96 6.67
N GLU A 91 -3.55 7.62 7.66
CA GLU A 91 -4.82 7.25 8.30
C GLU A 91 -5.93 8.23 7.89
N LYS A 92 -7.17 7.84 8.12
CA LYS A 92 -8.35 8.68 7.89
C LYS A 92 -8.28 10.02 8.65
N SER A 93 -7.65 10.03 9.81
CA SER A 93 -7.38 11.25 10.61
C SER A 93 -6.51 12.28 9.89
N ASN A 94 -5.73 11.85 8.90
CA ASN A 94 -4.84 12.68 8.08
C ASN A 94 -5.44 13.00 6.70
N SER A 95 -6.71 12.62 6.44
CA SER A 95 -7.35 12.79 5.12
C SER A 95 -7.45 14.25 4.68
N ASP A 96 -7.59 15.17 5.64
CA ASP A 96 -7.71 16.62 5.36
C ASP A 96 -6.38 17.27 4.93
N ARG A 97 -5.26 16.59 5.07
CA ARG A 97 -3.95 17.06 4.66
C ARG A 97 -3.64 16.57 3.24
N PHE A 98 -3.98 17.39 2.24
CA PHE A 98 -3.83 17.04 0.84
C PHE A 98 -2.42 16.53 0.48
N TYR A 99 -1.36 17.18 0.97
CA TYR A 99 0.03 16.83 0.68
C TYR A 99 0.72 15.96 1.75
N PHE A 100 -0.04 15.31 2.64
CA PHE A 100 0.52 14.50 3.72
C PHE A 100 1.57 13.50 3.25
N THR A 101 1.28 12.77 2.19
CA THR A 101 2.14 11.69 1.70
C THR A 101 3.39 12.24 1.03
N PHE A 102 3.25 13.30 0.25
CA PHE A 102 4.43 13.99 -0.32
C PHE A 102 5.32 14.58 0.78
N GLU A 103 4.75 15.28 1.77
CA GLU A 103 5.49 15.85 2.91
C GLU A 103 6.25 14.77 3.70
N PHE A 104 5.65 13.58 3.85
CA PHE A 104 6.31 12.44 4.49
C PHE A 104 7.56 12.02 3.71
N TYR A 105 7.46 11.81 2.40
CA TYR A 105 8.60 11.41 1.56
C TYR A 105 9.64 12.51 1.40
N ASP A 106 9.23 13.77 1.27
CA ASP A 106 10.15 14.90 1.23
C ASP A 106 10.96 15.03 2.54
N SER A 107 10.29 14.89 3.68
CA SER A 107 10.98 14.89 4.99
C SER A 107 12.01 13.76 5.11
N LEU A 108 11.71 12.56 4.62
CA LEU A 108 12.66 11.45 4.58
C LEU A 108 13.83 11.73 3.65
N PHE A 109 13.57 12.34 2.51
CA PHE A 109 14.58 12.69 1.52
C PHE A 109 15.53 13.78 2.02
N GLN A 110 14.99 14.83 2.67
CA GLN A 110 15.82 15.88 3.28
C GLN A 110 16.70 15.32 4.38
N LYS A 111 16.17 14.48 5.29
CA LYS A 111 16.98 13.80 6.31
C LYS A 111 18.09 12.94 5.71
N ASN A 112 17.81 12.26 4.60
CA ASN A 112 18.81 11.46 3.89
C ASN A 112 19.97 12.35 3.39
N LYS A 113 19.65 13.51 2.81
CA LYS A 113 20.64 14.51 2.36
C LYS A 113 21.46 15.10 3.53
N GLU A 114 20.80 15.47 4.63
CA GLU A 114 21.47 16.01 5.83
C GLU A 114 22.46 15.01 6.42
N ASN A 115 22.18 13.71 6.34
CA ASN A 115 23.07 12.65 6.77
C ASN A 115 24.21 12.35 5.76
N GLY A 116 24.28 13.08 4.64
CA GLY A 116 25.28 12.90 3.61
C GLY A 116 25.12 11.63 2.78
N ASN A 117 23.94 11.00 2.81
CA ASN A 117 23.67 9.79 2.05
C ASN A 117 23.31 10.10 0.60
N ASP A 118 23.57 9.13 -0.29
CA ASP A 118 23.27 9.24 -1.73
C ASP A 118 21.76 9.27 -1.98
N ALA A 119 21.33 10.21 -2.82
CA ALA A 119 19.94 10.31 -3.27
C ALA A 119 19.50 9.09 -4.06
N ILE A 120 20.38 8.48 -4.86
CA ILE A 120 20.07 7.26 -5.62
C ILE A 120 19.79 6.09 -4.66
N GLU A 121 20.58 5.96 -3.60
CA GLU A 121 20.36 4.91 -2.60
C GLU A 121 19.03 5.08 -1.89
N PHE A 122 18.66 6.31 -1.54
CA PHE A 122 17.35 6.63 -0.97
C PHE A 122 16.22 6.23 -1.90
N VAL A 123 16.27 6.68 -3.17
CA VAL A 123 15.22 6.36 -4.15
C VAL A 123 15.13 4.86 -4.40
N ASN A 124 16.28 4.16 -4.51
CA ASN A 124 16.33 2.71 -4.63
C ASN A 124 15.61 2.00 -3.47
N LYS A 125 15.89 2.44 -2.25
CA LYS A 125 15.30 1.87 -1.04
C LYS A 125 13.79 2.06 -1.00
N GLU A 126 13.32 3.29 -1.21
CA GLU A 126 11.89 3.59 -1.14
C GLU A 126 11.12 2.98 -2.33
N TRP A 127 11.70 3.02 -3.53
CA TRP A 127 11.10 2.36 -4.70
C TRP A 127 11.03 0.84 -4.57
N LYS A 128 12.04 0.22 -3.95
CA LYS A 128 12.01 -1.20 -3.61
C LYS A 128 10.82 -1.53 -2.70
N ARG A 129 10.53 -0.70 -1.70
CA ARG A 129 9.36 -0.89 -0.81
C ARG A 129 8.05 -0.87 -1.58
N VAL A 130 7.90 0.05 -2.55
CA VAL A 130 6.70 0.12 -3.42
C VAL A 130 6.56 -1.16 -4.23
N ARG A 131 7.64 -1.64 -4.85
CA ARG A 131 7.64 -2.88 -5.65
C ARG A 131 7.32 -4.12 -4.81
N GLU A 132 7.88 -4.20 -3.61
CA GLU A 132 7.61 -5.32 -2.69
C GLU A 132 6.15 -5.31 -2.22
N LEU A 133 5.57 -4.14 -2.00
CA LEU A 133 4.17 -4.01 -1.61
C LEU A 133 3.24 -4.48 -2.74
N ILE A 134 3.41 -3.96 -3.96
CA ILE A 134 2.55 -4.37 -5.08
C ILE A 134 2.72 -5.85 -5.43
N GLN A 135 3.94 -6.41 -5.32
CA GLN A 135 4.19 -7.83 -5.53
C GLN A 135 3.46 -8.66 -4.47
N THR A 136 3.52 -8.26 -3.21
CA THR A 136 2.79 -8.93 -2.13
C THR A 136 1.29 -8.94 -2.38
N MET A 137 0.72 -7.81 -2.79
CA MET A 137 -0.71 -7.72 -3.13
C MET A 137 -1.07 -8.61 -4.34
N GLN A 138 -0.18 -8.69 -5.34
CA GLN A 138 -0.36 -9.57 -6.48
C GLN A 138 -0.35 -11.04 -6.06
N ASP A 139 0.60 -11.43 -5.21
CA ASP A 139 0.68 -12.80 -4.69
C ASP A 139 -0.58 -13.19 -3.89
N TRP A 140 -1.17 -12.24 -3.17
CA TRP A 140 -2.45 -12.45 -2.48
C TRP A 140 -3.60 -12.62 -3.46
N TYR A 141 -3.63 -11.81 -4.51
CA TYR A 141 -4.67 -11.85 -5.53
C TYR A 141 -4.62 -13.15 -6.34
N ASP A 142 -3.42 -13.59 -6.74
CA ASP A 142 -3.22 -14.78 -7.58
C ASP A 142 -3.40 -16.09 -6.80
N ASN A 143 -3.23 -16.07 -5.49
CA ASN A 143 -3.42 -17.25 -4.66
C ASN A 143 -4.87 -17.36 -4.19
N LYS A 144 -5.60 -18.39 -4.67
CA LYS A 144 -7.02 -18.60 -4.37
C LYS A 144 -7.33 -18.53 -2.86
N THR A 145 -6.54 -19.18 -2.02
CA THR A 145 -6.75 -19.18 -0.56
C THR A 145 -6.56 -17.79 0.04
N TYR A 146 -5.51 -17.09 -0.36
CA TYR A 146 -5.27 -15.72 0.11
C TYR A 146 -6.33 -14.76 -0.39
N TYR A 147 -6.74 -14.90 -1.65
CA TYR A 147 -7.79 -14.08 -2.25
C TYR A 147 -9.07 -14.11 -1.41
N HIS A 148 -9.54 -15.29 -1.04
CA HIS A 148 -10.76 -15.42 -0.25
C HIS A 148 -10.62 -14.88 1.18
N TYR A 149 -9.58 -15.27 1.89
CA TYR A 149 -9.40 -14.85 3.29
C TYR A 149 -9.10 -13.36 3.40
N ILE A 150 -8.17 -12.86 2.59
CA ILE A 150 -7.74 -11.46 2.63
C ILE A 150 -8.84 -10.55 2.08
N GLY A 151 -9.46 -10.90 0.96
CA GLY A 151 -10.59 -10.15 0.41
C GLY A 151 -11.75 -10.02 1.40
N TYR A 152 -12.07 -11.11 2.13
CA TYR A 152 -13.05 -11.06 3.20
C TYR A 152 -12.63 -10.11 4.32
N LEU A 153 -11.39 -10.21 4.82
CA LEU A 153 -10.90 -9.37 5.91
C LEU A 153 -10.90 -7.88 5.52
N ILE A 154 -10.44 -7.55 4.32
CA ILE A 154 -10.48 -6.16 3.80
C ILE A 154 -11.93 -5.67 3.70
N SER A 155 -12.86 -6.48 3.21
CA SER A 155 -14.28 -6.12 3.14
C SER A 155 -14.92 -5.89 4.52
N GLN A 156 -14.33 -6.47 5.58
CA GLN A 156 -14.75 -6.28 6.97
C GLN A 156 -14.01 -5.12 7.67
N GLY A 157 -13.17 -4.37 6.96
CA GLY A 157 -12.49 -3.19 7.45
C GLY A 157 -11.09 -3.43 8.03
N HIS A 158 -10.50 -4.63 7.84
CA HIS A 158 -9.09 -4.84 8.13
C HIS A 158 -8.22 -4.14 7.10
N SER A 159 -7.22 -3.40 7.55
CA SER A 159 -6.34 -2.69 6.62
C SER A 159 -5.33 -3.62 5.94
N VAL A 160 -4.93 -3.27 4.71
CA VAL A 160 -3.85 -3.96 3.99
C VAL A 160 -2.56 -3.99 4.81
N ASN A 161 -2.24 -2.89 5.53
CA ASN A 161 -1.06 -2.83 6.39
C ASN A 161 -1.13 -3.80 7.57
N GLU A 162 -2.30 -3.98 8.19
CA GLU A 162 -2.49 -4.96 9.25
C GLU A 162 -2.20 -6.38 8.73
N ILE A 163 -2.78 -6.76 7.60
CA ILE A 163 -2.58 -8.08 6.99
C ILE A 163 -1.12 -8.30 6.58
N LYS A 164 -0.50 -7.28 5.97
CA LYS A 164 0.91 -7.30 5.61
C LYS A 164 1.81 -7.50 6.84
N ASN A 165 1.51 -6.82 7.96
CA ASN A 165 2.28 -6.97 9.19
C ASN A 165 2.14 -8.36 9.84
N ILE A 166 1.04 -9.08 9.59
CA ILE A 166 0.90 -10.48 10.01
C ILE A 166 1.80 -11.39 9.18
N GLN A 167 1.91 -11.13 7.87
CA GLN A 167 2.77 -11.91 6.97
C GLN A 167 4.24 -11.54 7.11
N PHE A 168 4.56 -10.27 7.29
CA PHE A 168 5.91 -9.74 7.42
C PHE A 168 6.04 -8.97 8.75
N PRO A 169 6.07 -9.69 9.88
CA PRO A 169 6.07 -9.06 11.19
C PRO A 169 7.38 -8.30 11.44
N GLN A 170 7.25 -7.22 12.20
CA GLN A 170 8.36 -6.40 12.67
C GLN A 170 8.30 -6.29 14.19
N ASP A 171 9.44 -6.07 14.82
CA ASP A 171 9.51 -5.72 16.23
C ASP A 171 9.16 -4.24 16.47
N LYS A 172 9.22 -3.81 17.74
CA LYS A 172 8.87 -2.43 18.13
C LYS A 172 9.81 -1.38 17.53
N ASP A 173 11.00 -1.79 17.13
CA ASP A 173 12.02 -0.92 16.54
C ASP A 173 11.98 -0.97 15.00
N GLY A 174 10.98 -1.66 14.42
CA GLY A 174 10.79 -1.79 12.98
C GLY A 174 11.72 -2.81 12.31
N LYS A 175 12.44 -3.63 13.10
CA LYS A 175 13.31 -4.67 12.56
C LYS A 175 12.47 -5.89 12.15
N ALA A 176 12.76 -6.41 10.96
CA ALA A 176 12.07 -7.58 10.43
C ALA A 176 12.23 -8.80 11.34
N LEU A 177 11.12 -9.44 11.67
CA LEU A 177 11.06 -10.74 12.35
C LEU A 177 10.96 -11.87 11.31
N PRO A 178 11.18 -13.13 11.71
CA PRO A 178 11.05 -14.27 10.81
C PRO A 178 9.66 -14.33 10.16
N VAL A 179 9.63 -14.45 8.82
CA VAL A 179 8.40 -14.60 8.07
C VAL A 179 7.74 -15.94 8.44
N PRO A 180 6.45 -15.95 8.84
CA PRO A 180 5.74 -17.18 9.15
C PRO A 180 5.64 -18.10 7.93
N LYS A 181 5.62 -19.40 8.15
CA LYS A 181 5.32 -20.36 7.09
C LYS A 181 3.90 -20.11 6.54
N LYS A 182 3.67 -20.52 5.30
CA LYS A 182 2.37 -20.34 4.63
C LYS A 182 1.19 -20.84 5.49
N ALA A 183 1.33 -22.02 6.08
CA ALA A 183 0.30 -22.60 6.95
C ALA A 183 0.03 -21.75 8.20
N ASP A 184 1.07 -21.20 8.82
CA ASP A 184 0.95 -20.36 10.01
C ASP A 184 0.31 -19.01 9.67
N PHE A 185 0.61 -18.45 8.50
CA PHE A 185 -0.03 -17.23 8.01
C PHE A 185 -1.53 -17.46 7.77
N ILE A 186 -1.90 -18.53 7.05
CA ILE A 186 -3.30 -18.91 6.84
C ILE A 186 -4.04 -19.08 8.18
N LYS A 187 -3.44 -19.81 9.13
CA LYS A 187 -4.03 -19.99 10.46
C LYS A 187 -4.31 -18.66 11.18
N LYS A 188 -3.40 -17.69 11.06
CA LYS A 188 -3.60 -16.36 11.64
C LYS A 188 -4.76 -15.60 10.96
N LEU A 189 -4.89 -15.71 9.63
CA LEU A 189 -6.04 -15.14 8.91
C LEU A 189 -7.36 -15.77 9.36
N GLU A 190 -7.40 -17.11 9.50
CA GLU A 190 -8.56 -17.83 10.02
C GLU A 190 -8.92 -17.40 11.44
N GLU A 191 -7.94 -17.20 12.31
CA GLU A 191 -8.17 -16.71 13.67
C GLU A 191 -8.80 -15.30 13.69
N LEU A 192 -8.36 -14.40 12.79
CA LEU A 192 -8.98 -13.08 12.64
C LEU A 192 -10.44 -13.20 12.19
N ILE A 193 -10.70 -14.03 11.19
CA ILE A 193 -12.06 -14.28 10.68
C ILE A 193 -12.97 -14.83 11.78
N ARG A 194 -12.50 -15.83 12.56
CA ARG A 194 -13.27 -16.40 13.67
C ARG A 194 -13.58 -15.38 14.75
N LYS A 195 -12.63 -14.51 15.10
CA LYS A 195 -12.87 -13.42 16.07
C LYS A 195 -13.94 -12.46 15.58
N GLN A 196 -13.91 -12.13 14.29
CA GLN A 196 -14.88 -11.25 13.67
C GLN A 196 -16.29 -11.88 13.68
N THR A 197 -16.42 -13.13 13.26
CA THR A 197 -17.70 -13.85 13.22
C THR A 197 -18.28 -14.06 14.62
N SER A 198 -17.49 -14.46 15.60
CA SER A 198 -17.95 -14.61 17.00
C SER A 198 -18.40 -13.29 17.62
N SER A 199 -17.72 -12.19 17.32
CA SER A 199 -18.13 -10.84 17.75
C SER A 199 -19.44 -10.41 17.08
N TYR A 200 -19.66 -10.80 15.83
CA TYR A 200 -20.88 -10.51 15.10
C TYR A 200 -22.06 -11.32 15.65
N GLU A 201 -21.90 -12.63 15.88
CA GLU A 201 -22.91 -13.50 16.49
C GLU A 201 -23.31 -13.01 17.87
N SER A 202 -22.38 -12.64 18.73
CA SER A 202 -22.68 -12.09 20.07
C SER A 202 -23.45 -10.77 20.05
N LYS A 203 -23.24 -9.93 19.04
CA LYS A 203 -23.97 -8.65 18.86
C LYS A 203 -25.34 -8.85 18.22
N HIS A 204 -25.52 -9.86 17.37
CA HIS A 204 -26.76 -10.09 16.64
C HIS A 204 -27.71 -11.06 17.31
N LEU A 205 -27.23 -12.02 18.10
CA LEU A 205 -28.07 -12.83 19.00
C LEU A 205 -28.84 -11.98 20.00
N MET A 206 -28.31 -10.79 20.34
CA MET A 206 -29.02 -9.81 21.18
C MET A 206 -30.04 -8.93 20.43
N LYS A 207 -30.04 -8.88 19.09
CA LYS A 207 -30.82 -7.88 18.34
C LYS A 207 -31.84 -8.38 17.33
N SER A 208 -31.80 -9.57 16.79
CA SER A 208 -32.92 -10.14 16.03
C SER A 208 -32.69 -11.56 15.48
N GLN A 209 -33.74 -12.37 15.49
CA GLN A 209 -33.90 -13.65 14.77
C GLN A 209 -34.05 -13.47 13.24
N LYS A 210 -33.48 -12.45 12.63
CA LYS A 210 -33.59 -12.20 11.19
C LYS A 210 -32.23 -12.33 10.51
N GLY A 211 -32.04 -13.54 9.96
CA GLY A 211 -31.15 -13.80 8.80
C GLY A 211 -29.66 -13.48 8.94
N LEU A 212 -28.85 -14.47 8.62
CA LEU A 212 -27.43 -14.31 8.31
C LEU A 212 -27.26 -13.21 7.24
N THR A 213 -26.31 -12.29 7.46
CA THR A 213 -26.01 -11.32 6.40
C THR A 213 -25.48 -12.03 5.15
N PRO A 214 -25.70 -11.46 3.95
CA PRO A 214 -25.20 -12.04 2.70
C PRO A 214 -23.70 -12.38 2.73
N THR A 215 -22.91 -11.59 3.45
CA THR A 215 -21.45 -11.77 3.62
C THR A 215 -21.11 -13.04 4.41
N LEU A 216 -21.82 -13.32 5.50
CA LEU A 216 -21.65 -14.56 6.29
C LEU A 216 -22.11 -15.79 5.52
N LEU A 217 -23.19 -15.67 4.73
CA LEU A 217 -23.64 -16.73 3.83
C LEU A 217 -22.60 -17.05 2.76
N LEU A 218 -21.99 -16.02 2.15
CA LEU A 218 -20.94 -16.20 1.16
C LEU A 218 -19.71 -16.90 1.74
N PHE A 219 -19.29 -16.51 2.95
CA PHE A 219 -18.17 -17.14 3.64
C PHE A 219 -18.45 -18.61 3.95
N ASN A 220 -19.62 -18.93 4.50
CA ASN A 220 -19.99 -20.31 4.80
C ASN A 220 -20.11 -21.19 3.53
N VAL A 221 -20.59 -20.63 2.42
CA VAL A 221 -20.63 -21.34 1.13
C VAL A 221 -19.22 -21.62 0.62
N LEU A 222 -18.27 -20.67 0.77
CA LEU A 222 -16.88 -20.84 0.32
C LEU A 222 -16.11 -21.85 1.16
N THR A 223 -16.39 -21.95 2.47
CA THR A 223 -15.71 -22.92 3.38
C THR A 223 -16.29 -24.34 3.28
N VAL A 224 -17.49 -24.52 2.74
CA VAL A 224 -18.12 -25.84 2.55
C VAL A 224 -17.78 -26.45 1.18
N LEU A 225 -17.25 -25.67 0.24
CA LEU A 225 -16.88 -26.12 -1.10
C LEU A 225 -15.40 -26.57 -1.23
N ASP A 226 -14.62 -26.52 -0.15
CA ASP A 226 -13.27 -27.09 0.01
C ASP A 226 -13.36 -28.43 0.75
#